data_a25baf94e71523e7f6b197ad55c52ed6
#
_entry.id   a25baf94e71523e7f6b197ad55c52ed6
#
_cell.length_a   1.000
_cell.length_b   1.000
_cell.length_c   1.000
_cell.angle_alpha   90.00
_cell.angle_beta   90.00
_cell.angle_gamma   90.00
#
_symmetry.space_group_name_H-M   'P 1'
#
loop_
_entity.id
_entity.type
_entity.pdbx_description
1 polymer ?
#
loop_
_entity_poly.entity_id
_entity_poly.type
_entity_poly.pdbx_seq_one_letter_code
_entity_poly.pdbx_strand_id
1 'polypeptide(L)'
;MTQFVAEYLGQAHQELSQLLNELQEELQVLRLARDLESSSERLRGLSRKITLVLHTHIEQQEQILYPALEGHMQGLAATLDRMRRENHAGGVAEKALVQCIEQWARSGKNRQEVTKRGCSYVQWVRAHLLRENGRLFPLVERGLDPETQQKVRRAMEELSQETSSAVAEGTLSAQA
;
A
#
# COMPACT_ATOMS: atom_id res chain seq x y z
N MET A 1 18.99 -1.50 -19.28
CA MET A 1 19.41 -1.51 -17.87
C MET A 1 18.54 -2.51 -17.13
N THR A 2 19.16 -3.46 -16.41
CA THR A 2 18.40 -4.46 -15.66
C THR A 2 17.94 -3.80 -14.37
N GLN A 3 16.64 -3.55 -14.27
CA GLN A 3 16.03 -2.99 -13.06
C GLN A 3 15.91 -4.11 -12.01
N PHE A 4 16.48 -3.91 -10.83
CA PHE A 4 16.43 -4.88 -9.74
C PHE A 4 15.10 -4.80 -8.97
N VAL A 5 14.78 -5.84 -8.18
CA VAL A 5 13.53 -5.94 -7.40
C VAL A 5 13.32 -4.73 -6.49
N ALA A 6 14.36 -4.28 -5.79
CA ALA A 6 14.28 -3.13 -4.89
C ALA A 6 13.92 -1.83 -5.64
N GLU A 7 14.46 -1.62 -6.85
CA GLU A 7 14.14 -0.48 -7.69
C GLU A 7 12.70 -0.54 -8.20
N TYR A 8 12.22 -1.73 -8.59
CA TYR A 8 10.85 -1.97 -9.02
C TYR A 8 9.85 -1.67 -7.88
N LEU A 9 10.07 -2.22 -6.69
CA LEU A 9 9.23 -1.92 -5.52
C LEU A 9 9.31 -0.45 -5.10
N GLY A 10 10.47 0.19 -5.29
CA GLY A 10 10.67 1.62 -5.04
C GLY A 10 9.75 2.52 -5.87
N GLN A 11 9.30 2.10 -7.05
CA GLN A 11 8.33 2.84 -7.86
C GLN A 11 6.95 2.88 -7.17
N ALA A 12 6.49 1.75 -6.64
CA ALA A 12 5.25 1.71 -5.86
C ALA A 12 5.35 2.58 -4.59
N HIS A 13 6.52 2.63 -3.94
CA HIS A 13 6.77 3.53 -2.80
C HIS A 13 6.68 5.01 -3.19
N GLN A 14 7.17 5.37 -4.36
CA GLN A 14 7.06 6.76 -4.86
C GLN A 14 5.61 7.13 -5.15
N GLU A 15 4.88 6.25 -5.83
CA GLU A 15 3.45 6.45 -6.11
C GLU A 15 2.64 6.56 -4.82
N LEU A 16 2.82 5.64 -3.88
CA LEU A 16 2.17 5.70 -2.56
C LEU A 16 2.51 6.99 -1.83
N SER A 17 3.77 7.44 -1.87
CA SER A 17 4.18 8.70 -1.22
C SER A 17 3.45 9.91 -1.79
N GLN A 18 3.24 9.96 -3.10
CA GLN A 18 2.47 11.02 -3.76
C GLN A 18 1.00 10.98 -3.34
N LEU A 19 0.35 9.81 -3.41
CA LEU A 19 -1.03 9.62 -2.99
C LEU A 19 -1.26 9.96 -1.51
N LEU A 20 -0.30 9.65 -0.65
CA LEU A 20 -0.35 10.00 0.78
C LEU A 20 -0.22 11.51 1.02
N ASN A 21 0.55 12.23 0.20
CA ASN A 21 0.62 13.69 0.26
C ASN A 21 -0.73 14.30 -0.15
N GLU A 22 -1.32 13.85 -1.25
CA GLU A 22 -2.64 14.28 -1.69
C GLU A 22 -3.72 13.98 -0.62
N LEU A 23 -3.70 12.79 -0.03
CA LEU A 23 -4.60 12.43 1.07
C LEU A 23 -4.42 13.37 2.27
N GLN A 24 -3.19 13.68 2.64
CA GLN A 24 -2.91 14.57 3.76
C GLN A 24 -3.41 16.00 3.51
N GLU A 25 -3.23 16.51 2.29
CA GLU A 25 -3.75 17.83 1.87
C GLU A 25 -5.28 17.86 1.94
N GLU A 26 -5.94 16.82 1.42
CA GLU A 26 -7.40 16.73 1.45
C GLU A 26 -7.95 16.61 2.88
N LEU A 27 -7.27 15.89 3.77
CA LEU A 27 -7.62 15.84 5.19
C LEU A 27 -7.47 17.21 5.88
N GLN A 28 -6.57 18.07 5.42
CA GLN A 28 -6.47 19.44 5.92
C GLN A 28 -7.62 20.32 5.42
N VAL A 29 -8.00 20.19 4.13
CA VAL A 29 -9.19 20.86 3.59
C VAL A 29 -10.43 20.46 4.37
N LEU A 30 -10.60 19.17 4.62
CA LEU A 30 -11.69 18.63 5.43
C LEU A 30 -11.69 19.20 6.85
N ARG A 31 -10.52 19.26 7.50
CA ARG A 31 -10.38 19.81 8.87
C ARG A 31 -10.83 21.25 8.95
N LEU A 32 -10.54 22.06 7.92
CA LEU A 32 -10.90 23.47 7.83
C LEU A 32 -12.36 23.69 7.41
N ALA A 33 -13.13 22.64 7.19
CA ALA A 33 -14.52 22.67 6.75
C ALA A 33 -14.73 23.42 5.42
N ARG A 34 -13.75 23.35 4.52
CA ARG A 34 -13.83 23.94 3.20
C ARG A 34 -14.29 22.88 2.20
N ASP A 35 -15.22 23.26 1.31
CA ASP A 35 -15.66 22.45 0.18
C ASP A 35 -15.92 20.96 0.52
N LEU A 36 -16.86 20.73 1.46
CA LEU A 36 -17.11 19.39 2.02
C LEU A 36 -17.66 18.39 1.00
N GLU A 37 -18.40 18.85 -0.01
CA GLU A 37 -18.98 17.98 -1.05
C GLU A 37 -17.86 17.41 -1.94
N SER A 38 -17.02 18.28 -2.51
CA SER A 38 -15.88 17.84 -3.33
C SER A 38 -14.84 17.04 -2.52
N SER A 39 -14.65 17.35 -1.23
CA SER A 39 -13.78 16.57 -0.34
C SER A 39 -14.24 15.11 -0.20
N SER A 40 -15.54 14.87 -0.19
CA SER A 40 -16.09 13.52 -0.11
C SER A 40 -15.67 12.67 -1.31
N GLU A 41 -15.81 13.18 -2.51
CA GLU A 41 -15.44 12.47 -3.74
C GLU A 41 -13.92 12.28 -3.83
N ARG A 42 -13.13 13.32 -3.50
CA ARG A 42 -11.67 13.24 -3.52
C ARG A 42 -11.13 12.23 -2.53
N LEU A 43 -11.62 12.21 -1.30
CA LEU A 43 -11.20 11.24 -0.27
C LEU A 43 -11.54 9.79 -0.67
N ARG A 44 -12.72 9.57 -1.26
CA ARG A 44 -13.08 8.25 -1.81
C ARG A 44 -12.17 7.84 -2.96
N GLY A 45 -11.89 8.76 -3.88
CA GLY A 45 -11.00 8.49 -5.01
C GLY A 45 -9.58 8.17 -4.55
N LEU A 46 -9.03 8.96 -3.62
CA LEU A 46 -7.70 8.76 -3.07
C LEU A 46 -7.59 7.45 -2.27
N SER A 47 -8.58 7.16 -1.41
CA SER A 47 -8.55 5.92 -0.65
C SER A 47 -8.55 4.70 -1.56
N ARG A 48 -9.38 4.67 -2.63
CA ARG A 48 -9.38 3.55 -3.60
C ARG A 48 -8.05 3.39 -4.32
N LYS A 49 -7.42 4.49 -4.75
CA LYS A 49 -6.10 4.44 -5.41
C LYS A 49 -5.03 3.89 -4.45
N ILE A 50 -4.99 4.40 -3.22
CA ILE A 50 -4.04 3.94 -2.20
C ILE A 50 -4.26 2.45 -1.92
N THR A 51 -5.52 2.03 -1.72
CA THR A 51 -5.88 0.62 -1.53
C THR A 51 -5.33 -0.24 -2.67
N LEU A 52 -5.58 0.12 -3.91
CA LEU A 52 -5.14 -0.67 -5.06
C LEU A 52 -3.61 -0.81 -5.10
N VAL A 53 -2.88 0.31 -5.01
CA VAL A 53 -1.41 0.29 -5.09
C VAL A 53 -0.81 -0.47 -3.91
N LEU A 54 -1.30 -0.22 -2.69
CA LEU A 54 -0.78 -0.85 -1.48
C LEU A 54 -1.08 -2.35 -1.44
N HIS A 55 -2.29 -2.78 -1.82
CA HIS A 55 -2.64 -4.20 -1.85
C HIS A 55 -1.82 -4.96 -2.89
N THR A 56 -1.69 -4.44 -4.12
CA THR A 56 -0.84 -5.05 -5.15
C THR A 56 0.61 -5.16 -4.66
N HIS A 57 1.13 -4.11 -4.02
CA HIS A 57 2.47 -4.11 -3.45
C HIS A 57 2.65 -5.18 -2.35
N ILE A 58 1.69 -5.29 -1.43
CA ILE A 58 1.70 -6.31 -0.37
C ILE A 58 1.60 -7.73 -0.95
N GLU A 59 0.72 -7.95 -1.93
CA GLU A 59 0.58 -9.24 -2.59
C GLU A 59 1.87 -9.67 -3.29
N GLN A 60 2.54 -8.76 -3.99
CA GLN A 60 3.84 -9.02 -4.59
C GLN A 60 4.89 -9.43 -3.56
N GLN A 61 4.89 -8.81 -2.39
CA GLN A 61 5.80 -9.18 -1.31
C GLN A 61 5.47 -10.54 -0.73
N GLU A 62 4.22 -10.77 -0.35
CA GLU A 62 3.82 -11.97 0.40
C GLU A 62 3.77 -13.22 -0.47
N GLN A 63 3.35 -13.10 -1.74
CA GLN A 63 3.21 -14.25 -2.63
C GLN A 63 4.48 -14.56 -3.42
N ILE A 64 5.35 -13.57 -3.66
CA ILE A 64 6.50 -13.73 -4.55
C ILE A 64 7.82 -13.46 -3.82
N LEU A 65 7.98 -12.28 -3.22
CA LEU A 65 9.28 -11.88 -2.65
C LEU A 65 9.65 -12.64 -1.39
N TYR A 66 8.73 -12.77 -0.43
CA TYR A 66 9.03 -13.43 0.84
C TYR A 66 9.36 -14.91 0.63
N PRO A 67 8.63 -15.70 -0.17
CA PRO A 67 9.01 -17.06 -0.52
C PRO A 67 10.39 -17.15 -1.19
N ALA A 68 10.73 -16.24 -2.10
CA ALA A 68 12.04 -16.21 -2.73
C ALA A 68 13.16 -15.94 -1.72
N LEU A 69 12.98 -15.00 -0.80
CA LEU A 69 13.94 -14.73 0.28
C LEU A 69 14.09 -15.91 1.23
N GLU A 70 13.00 -16.55 1.63
CA GLU A 70 13.01 -17.75 2.51
C GLU A 70 13.73 -18.91 1.86
N GLY A 71 13.61 -19.06 0.53
CA GLY A 71 14.30 -20.12 -0.23
C GLY A 71 15.81 -19.91 -0.37
N HIS A 72 16.29 -18.67 -0.26
CA HIS A 72 17.70 -18.32 -0.49
C HIS A 72 18.46 -17.94 0.80
N MET A 73 17.75 -17.56 1.85
CA MET A 73 18.35 -17.08 3.10
C MET A 73 17.76 -17.78 4.32
N GLN A 74 18.62 -18.44 5.11
CA GLN A 74 18.18 -19.05 6.36
C GLN A 74 17.93 -18.00 7.45
N GLY A 75 16.99 -18.29 8.35
CA GLY A 75 16.76 -17.49 9.56
C GLY A 75 15.89 -16.25 9.35
N LEU A 76 15.29 -16.02 8.18
CA LEU A 76 14.44 -14.87 7.91
C LEU A 76 12.98 -15.02 8.36
N ALA A 77 12.51 -16.24 8.61
CA ALA A 77 11.09 -16.52 8.87
C ALA A 77 10.47 -15.58 9.91
N ALA A 78 11.10 -15.40 11.07
CA ALA A 78 10.59 -14.51 12.12
C ALA A 78 10.51 -13.03 11.69
N THR A 79 11.44 -12.59 10.83
CA THR A 79 11.46 -11.23 10.29
C THR A 79 10.31 -11.03 9.30
N LEU A 80 10.15 -11.95 8.35
CA LEU A 80 9.09 -11.89 7.33
C LEU A 80 7.71 -12.08 7.95
N ASP A 81 7.56 -12.94 8.95
CA ASP A 81 6.31 -13.09 9.70
C ASP A 81 5.91 -11.81 10.44
N ARG A 82 6.89 -11.08 10.97
CA ARG A 82 6.60 -9.76 11.55
C ARG A 82 6.13 -8.77 10.48
N MET A 83 6.74 -8.77 9.30
CA MET A 83 6.31 -7.91 8.18
C MET A 83 4.90 -8.26 7.71
N ARG A 84 4.56 -9.56 7.59
CA ARG A 84 3.18 -10.01 7.29
C ARG A 84 2.16 -9.51 8.33
N ARG A 85 2.50 -9.55 9.64
CA ARG A 85 1.64 -9.00 10.69
C ARG A 85 1.48 -7.48 10.60
N GLU A 86 2.55 -6.76 10.24
CA GLU A 86 2.50 -5.32 9.99
C GLU A 86 1.58 -5.02 8.80
N ASN A 87 1.71 -5.74 7.69
CA ASN A 87 0.83 -5.64 6.51
C ASN A 87 -0.64 -5.84 6.89
N HIS A 88 -0.92 -6.92 7.63
CA HIS A 88 -2.28 -7.19 8.11
C HIS A 88 -2.84 -6.07 8.99
N ALA A 89 -2.05 -5.55 9.93
CA ALA A 89 -2.47 -4.44 10.79
C ALA A 89 -2.77 -3.17 9.96
N GLY A 90 -2.00 -2.92 8.89
CA GLY A 90 -2.26 -1.84 7.94
C GLY A 90 -3.58 -1.99 7.21
N GLY A 91 -3.90 -3.20 6.74
CA GLY A 91 -5.18 -3.50 6.09
C GLY A 91 -6.38 -3.27 7.01
N VAL A 92 -6.25 -3.60 8.31
CA VAL A 92 -7.30 -3.29 9.30
C VAL A 92 -7.49 -1.78 9.47
N ALA A 93 -6.39 -1.01 9.55
CA ALA A 93 -6.46 0.45 9.68
C ALA A 93 -7.05 1.11 8.43
N GLU A 94 -6.71 0.60 7.25
CA GLU A 94 -7.26 1.05 5.97
C GLU A 94 -8.77 0.84 5.89
N LYS A 95 -9.25 -0.37 6.16
CA LYS A 95 -10.69 -0.69 6.18
C LYS A 95 -11.45 0.24 7.11
N ALA A 96 -10.91 0.50 8.30
CA ALA A 96 -11.52 1.41 9.27
C ALA A 96 -11.57 2.86 8.75
N LEU A 97 -10.57 3.32 8.00
CA LEU A 97 -10.56 4.63 7.36
C LEU A 97 -11.60 4.70 6.25
N VAL A 98 -11.61 3.74 5.32
CA VAL A 98 -12.56 3.68 4.20
C VAL A 98 -14.00 3.70 4.71
N GLN A 99 -14.34 2.86 5.70
CA GLN A 99 -15.66 2.83 6.33
C GLN A 99 -16.04 4.17 6.95
N CYS A 100 -15.08 4.83 7.60
CA CYS A 100 -15.28 6.15 8.21
C CYS A 100 -15.56 7.24 7.15
N ILE A 101 -14.82 7.23 6.03
CA ILE A 101 -15.04 8.13 4.90
C ILE A 101 -16.46 7.91 4.32
N GLU A 102 -16.84 6.65 4.08
CA GLU A 102 -18.16 6.31 3.52
C GLU A 102 -19.31 6.72 4.46
N GLN A 103 -19.13 6.51 5.76
CA GLN A 103 -20.13 6.91 6.74
C GLN A 103 -20.28 8.44 6.82
N TRP A 104 -19.15 9.16 6.83
CA TRP A 104 -19.15 10.62 6.82
C TRP A 104 -19.78 11.16 5.53
N ALA A 105 -19.42 10.66 4.38
CA ALA A 105 -19.95 11.08 3.08
C ALA A 105 -21.48 10.94 2.98
N ARG A 106 -22.05 9.91 3.62
CA ARG A 106 -23.50 9.68 3.65
C ARG A 106 -24.24 10.53 4.68
N SER A 107 -23.63 10.81 5.81
CA SER A 107 -24.33 11.41 6.97
C SER A 107 -23.90 12.85 7.28
N GLY A 108 -22.79 13.32 6.74
CA GLY A 108 -22.13 14.57 7.12
C GLY A 108 -21.57 14.59 8.55
N LYS A 109 -21.69 13.47 9.30
CA LYS A 109 -21.28 13.38 10.70
C LYS A 109 -19.89 12.78 10.85
N ASN A 110 -19.24 13.02 11.98
CA ASN A 110 -17.95 12.42 12.37
C ASN A 110 -16.75 12.84 11.49
N ARG A 111 -16.79 14.03 10.90
CA ARG A 111 -15.68 14.59 10.11
C ARG A 111 -14.33 14.56 10.85
N GLN A 112 -14.34 14.86 12.15
CA GLN A 112 -13.12 14.82 12.96
C GLN A 112 -12.51 13.41 13.06
N GLU A 113 -13.36 12.39 13.07
CA GLU A 113 -12.89 10.99 13.10
C GLU A 113 -12.24 10.60 11.75
N VAL A 114 -12.78 11.05 10.62
CA VAL A 114 -12.14 10.87 9.31
C VAL A 114 -10.76 11.50 9.31
N THR A 115 -10.64 12.76 9.76
CA THR A 115 -9.36 13.45 9.83
C THR A 115 -8.37 12.72 10.72
N LYS A 116 -8.80 12.30 11.92
CA LYS A 116 -7.94 11.58 12.88
C LYS A 116 -7.45 10.25 12.32
N ARG A 117 -8.36 9.41 11.80
CA ARG A 117 -8.01 8.11 11.20
C ARG A 117 -7.13 8.27 9.97
N GLY A 118 -7.46 9.22 9.10
CA GLY A 118 -6.67 9.51 7.91
C GLY A 118 -5.24 9.93 8.25
N CYS A 119 -5.05 10.84 9.20
CA CYS A 119 -3.70 11.24 9.64
C CYS A 119 -2.93 10.05 10.23
N SER A 120 -3.56 9.23 11.07
CA SER A 120 -2.93 8.04 11.64
C SER A 120 -2.54 7.02 10.56
N TYR A 121 -3.40 6.81 9.56
CA TYR A 121 -3.15 5.92 8.44
C TYR A 121 -1.98 6.42 7.58
N VAL A 122 -1.94 7.70 7.23
CA VAL A 122 -0.82 8.31 6.49
C VAL A 122 0.51 8.10 7.23
N GLN A 123 0.53 8.33 8.54
CA GLN A 123 1.73 8.11 9.36
C GLN A 123 2.14 6.62 9.37
N TRP A 124 1.17 5.73 9.48
CA TRP A 124 1.43 4.29 9.47
C TRP A 124 2.05 3.84 8.14
N VAL A 125 1.45 4.20 6.98
CA VAL A 125 1.99 3.81 5.67
C VAL A 125 3.39 4.36 5.47
N ARG A 126 3.63 5.64 5.77
CA ARG A 126 4.97 6.23 5.65
C ARG A 126 6.02 5.51 6.50
N ALA A 127 5.67 5.16 7.75
CA ALA A 127 6.56 4.40 8.61
C ALA A 127 6.80 2.96 8.09
N HIS A 128 5.79 2.37 7.47
CA HIS A 128 5.89 1.06 6.82
C HIS A 128 6.87 1.11 5.63
N LEU A 129 6.68 2.02 4.68
CA LEU A 129 7.59 2.20 3.54
C LEU A 129 9.04 2.49 3.98
N LEU A 130 9.22 3.30 5.03
CA LEU A 130 10.55 3.58 5.56
C LEU A 130 11.22 2.34 6.14
N ARG A 131 10.46 1.47 6.84
CA ARG A 131 10.99 0.19 7.36
C ARG A 131 11.38 -0.76 6.24
N GLU A 132 10.61 -0.82 5.17
CA GLU A 132 10.93 -1.65 4.01
C GLU A 132 12.21 -1.17 3.30
N ASN A 133 12.31 0.12 3.04
CA ASN A 133 13.52 0.72 2.47
C ASN A 133 14.77 0.42 3.32
N GLY A 134 14.64 0.48 4.65
CA GLY A 134 15.77 0.27 5.56
C GLY A 134 16.07 -1.18 5.92
N ARG A 135 15.14 -2.11 5.68
CA ARG A 135 15.29 -3.52 6.11
C ARG A 135 15.06 -4.52 4.98
N LEU A 136 13.95 -4.44 4.27
CA LEU A 136 13.58 -5.40 3.25
C LEU A 136 14.46 -5.25 2.01
N PHE A 137 14.63 -4.06 1.48
CA PHE A 137 15.43 -3.83 0.28
C PHE A 137 16.89 -4.26 0.43
N PRO A 138 17.60 -3.95 1.54
CA PRO A 138 18.91 -4.50 1.78
C PRO A 138 18.97 -6.05 1.90
N LEU A 139 17.87 -6.69 2.33
CA LEU A 139 17.81 -8.16 2.33
C LEU A 139 17.70 -8.71 0.90
N VAL A 140 16.89 -8.07 0.04
CA VAL A 140 16.77 -8.42 -1.38
C VAL A 140 18.13 -8.34 -2.09
N GLU A 141 18.82 -7.22 -1.91
CA GLU A 141 20.12 -6.96 -2.56
C GLU A 141 21.20 -7.96 -2.16
N ARG A 142 21.19 -8.38 -0.89
CA ARG A 142 22.21 -9.33 -0.36
C ARG A 142 21.82 -10.79 -0.50
N GLY A 143 20.52 -11.08 -0.54
CA GLY A 143 19.99 -12.44 -0.44
C GLY A 143 19.65 -13.08 -1.77
N LEU A 144 19.41 -12.32 -2.81
CA LEU A 144 19.02 -12.82 -4.12
C LEU A 144 20.08 -12.46 -5.16
N ASP A 145 20.57 -13.47 -5.89
CA ASP A 145 21.43 -13.24 -7.03
C ASP A 145 20.69 -12.54 -8.19
N PRO A 146 21.41 -11.95 -9.16
CA PRO A 146 20.78 -11.17 -10.25
C PRO A 146 19.77 -11.95 -11.09
N GLU A 147 19.98 -13.25 -11.30
CA GLU A 147 19.04 -14.08 -12.11
C GLU A 147 17.74 -14.29 -11.32
N THR A 148 17.85 -14.62 -10.03
CA THR A 148 16.71 -14.76 -9.14
C THR A 148 15.94 -13.45 -9.00
N GLN A 149 16.62 -12.31 -8.86
CA GLN A 149 15.96 -11.01 -8.84
C GLN A 149 15.16 -10.72 -10.13
N GLN A 150 15.68 -11.10 -11.29
CA GLN A 150 14.95 -10.95 -12.56
C GLN A 150 13.68 -11.82 -12.59
N LYS A 151 13.75 -13.07 -12.12
CA LYS A 151 12.59 -13.98 -12.06
C LYS A 151 11.52 -13.42 -11.12
N VAL A 152 11.92 -12.99 -9.93
CA VAL A 152 11.04 -12.37 -8.93
C VAL A 152 10.36 -11.12 -9.51
N ARG A 153 11.12 -10.23 -10.13
CA ARG A 153 10.57 -9.02 -10.75
C ARG A 153 9.54 -9.33 -11.84
N ARG A 154 9.83 -10.27 -12.74
CA ARG A 154 8.88 -10.68 -13.80
C ARG A 154 7.58 -11.21 -13.21
N ALA A 155 7.66 -12.08 -12.21
CA ALA A 155 6.48 -12.60 -11.54
C ALA A 155 5.64 -11.47 -10.87
N MET A 156 6.30 -10.46 -10.29
CA MET A 156 5.61 -9.29 -9.74
C MET A 156 4.95 -8.44 -10.83
N GLU A 157 5.58 -8.27 -11.97
CA GLU A 157 5.00 -7.55 -13.12
C GLU A 157 3.76 -8.27 -13.66
N GLU A 158 3.80 -9.58 -13.79
CA GLU A 158 2.68 -10.42 -14.20
C GLU A 158 1.50 -10.28 -13.23
N LEU A 159 1.75 -10.37 -11.91
CA LEU A 159 0.73 -10.16 -10.87
C LEU A 159 0.09 -8.76 -10.98
N SER A 160 0.89 -7.71 -11.21
CA SER A 160 0.36 -6.35 -11.39
C SER A 160 -0.56 -6.22 -12.61
N GLN A 161 -0.22 -6.89 -13.70
CA GLN A 161 -1.04 -6.88 -14.92
C GLN A 161 -2.35 -7.61 -14.70
N GLU A 162 -2.34 -8.75 -14.03
CA GLU A 162 -3.54 -9.51 -13.67
C GLU A 162 -4.48 -8.69 -12.77
N THR A 163 -3.93 -8.05 -11.72
CA THR A 163 -4.69 -7.19 -10.81
C THR A 163 -5.31 -6.01 -11.56
N SER A 164 -4.55 -5.36 -12.44
CA SER A 164 -5.03 -4.23 -13.23
C SER A 164 -6.15 -4.64 -14.21
N SER A 165 -6.03 -5.80 -14.84
CA SER A 165 -7.04 -6.34 -15.75
C SER A 165 -8.32 -6.70 -15.01
N ALA A 166 -8.23 -7.34 -13.86
CA ALA A 166 -9.38 -7.71 -13.02
C ALA A 166 -10.14 -6.47 -12.50
N VAL A 167 -9.44 -5.37 -12.20
CA VAL A 167 -10.05 -4.09 -11.85
C VAL A 167 -10.77 -3.48 -13.05
N ALA A 168 -10.17 -3.51 -14.24
CA ALA A 168 -10.77 -2.97 -15.46
C ALA A 168 -12.05 -3.73 -15.88
N GLU A 169 -12.08 -5.05 -15.65
CA GLU A 169 -13.23 -5.92 -15.95
C GLU A 169 -14.32 -5.87 -14.86
N GLY A 170 -14.13 -5.12 -13.78
CA GLY A 170 -15.09 -4.99 -12.68
C GLY A 170 -15.27 -6.29 -11.85
N THR A 171 -14.41 -7.29 -12.04
CA THR A 171 -14.41 -8.56 -11.30
C THR A 171 -13.80 -8.43 -9.90
N LEU A 172 -12.92 -7.48 -9.68
CA LEU A 172 -12.51 -7.03 -8.37
C LEU A 172 -13.43 -5.86 -7.95
N SER A 173 -14.65 -6.17 -7.54
CA SER A 173 -15.40 -5.29 -6.64
C SER A 173 -14.51 -5.05 -5.45
N ALA A 174 -14.33 -3.77 -5.08
CA ALA A 174 -13.68 -3.41 -3.83
C ALA A 174 -14.42 -4.09 -2.66
N GLN A 175 -14.10 -5.35 -2.38
CA GLN A 175 -14.43 -6.02 -1.14
C GLN A 175 -13.47 -5.46 -0.09
N ALA A 176 -13.78 -4.24 0.33
CA ALA A 176 -13.23 -3.65 1.53
C ALA A 176 -14.13 -3.98 2.72
#